data_8ecb32d5c73417718184a0969b0b71f3
#
_entry.id   8ecb32d5c73417718184a0969b0b71f3
#
_cell.length_a   1.000
_cell.length_b   1.000
_cell.length_c   1.000
_cell.angle_alpha   90.00
_cell.angle_beta   90.00
_cell.angle_gamma   90.00
#
_symmetry.space_group_name_H-M   'P 1'
#
loop_
_entity.id
_entity.type
_entity.pdbx_description
1 polymer ?
#
loop_
_entity_poly.entity_id
_entity_poly.type
_entity_poly.pdbx_seq_one_letter_code
_entity_poly.pdbx_strand_id
1 'polypeptide(L)'
;MIVGLLIGALFATTTAAGVPQYSRSLEIVSMRAAVEDIGDINSNVHINTSWVPLAAEDYSLANAAVVRASESQLGDLITNTTSLSKSREHWWGWLGQSMRRDNDASLSAFQYIENYTKYVTFIEGSAPTDATSVVEGETTIEVAVEHDRAELLQISVGDVINSQPIARGAGLVRAVVVGTFRQDDPHEPFWMQLGESYLAPSIVGREQPLIMLPTSNSMFTEIAEANAGLPASYDWFLYTDKQLLADKSVSELESAFDGLESQLEEDVARPFVITELIPRIE
;
A
#
# COMPACT_ATOMS: atom_id res chain seq x y z
N MET A 1 26.09 -0.90 65.59
CA MET A 1 24.71 -0.86 65.03
C MET A 1 24.55 0.11 63.87
N ILE A 2 25.09 1.32 63.93
CA ILE A 2 24.94 2.36 62.86
C ILE A 2 25.61 1.94 61.54
N VAL A 3 26.78 1.29 61.53
CA VAL A 3 27.51 0.86 60.32
C VAL A 3 26.76 -0.24 59.57
N GLY A 4 26.10 -1.16 60.27
CA GLY A 4 25.29 -2.21 59.64
C GLY A 4 24.03 -1.67 58.94
N LEU A 5 23.40 -0.61 59.54
CA LEU A 5 22.26 0.07 58.90
C LEU A 5 22.66 0.87 57.67
N LEU A 6 23.82 1.51 57.67
CA LEU A 6 24.34 2.23 56.48
C LEU A 6 24.69 1.27 55.34
N ILE A 7 25.31 0.13 55.62
CA ILE A 7 25.63 -0.89 54.62
C ILE A 7 24.34 -1.51 54.06
N GLY A 8 23.36 -1.82 54.90
CA GLY A 8 22.07 -2.33 54.49
C GLY A 8 21.27 -1.34 53.60
N ALA A 9 21.30 -0.07 53.96
CA ALA A 9 20.67 0.99 53.15
C ALA A 9 21.38 1.19 51.81
N LEU A 10 22.71 1.09 51.78
CA LEU A 10 23.48 1.21 50.54
C LEU A 10 23.21 0.00 49.60
N PHE A 11 23.14 -1.20 50.14
CA PHE A 11 22.75 -2.39 49.35
C PHE A 11 21.29 -2.30 48.84
N ALA A 12 20.37 -1.86 49.70
CA ALA A 12 18.96 -1.69 49.29
C ALA A 12 18.79 -0.62 48.21
N THR A 13 19.52 0.49 48.30
CA THR A 13 19.48 1.56 47.28
C THR A 13 20.16 1.15 45.99
N THR A 14 21.27 0.41 46.00
CA THR A 14 21.95 -0.11 44.80
C THR A 14 21.14 -1.17 44.12
N THR A 15 20.48 -2.08 44.85
CA THR A 15 19.59 -3.08 44.24
C THR A 15 18.31 -2.44 43.70
N ALA A 16 17.70 -1.51 44.44
CA ALA A 16 16.50 -0.82 44.00
C ALA A 16 16.73 0.08 42.77
N ALA A 17 17.92 0.66 42.61
CA ALA A 17 18.27 1.45 41.42
C ALA A 17 18.81 0.57 40.27
N GLY A 18 19.43 -0.55 40.58
CA GLY A 18 20.01 -1.45 39.57
C GLY A 18 18.99 -2.31 38.80
N VAL A 19 17.93 -2.75 39.49
CA VAL A 19 16.89 -3.58 38.86
C VAL A 19 16.20 -2.93 37.67
N PRO A 20 15.72 -1.68 37.77
CA PRO A 20 15.09 -0.97 36.64
C PRO A 20 16.06 -0.76 35.46
N GLN A 21 17.33 -0.42 35.75
CA GLN A 21 18.34 -0.24 34.69
C GLN A 21 18.70 -1.55 34.00
N TYR A 22 18.79 -2.64 34.76
CA TYR A 22 19.04 -3.97 34.19
C TYR A 22 17.86 -4.46 33.34
N SER A 23 16.62 -4.29 33.83
CA SER A 23 15.41 -4.61 33.08
C SER A 23 15.32 -3.84 31.77
N ARG A 24 15.58 -2.53 31.80
CA ARG A 24 15.60 -1.70 30.59
C ARG A 24 16.69 -2.11 29.61
N SER A 25 17.86 -2.49 30.11
CA SER A 25 18.95 -2.98 29.24
C SER A 25 18.61 -4.29 28.57
N LEU A 26 17.95 -5.23 29.29
CA LEU A 26 17.46 -6.49 28.72
C LEU A 26 16.37 -6.25 27.67
N GLU A 27 15.45 -5.34 27.96
CA GLU A 27 14.38 -4.97 27.02
C GLU A 27 14.95 -4.42 25.72
N ILE A 28 15.93 -3.50 25.78
CA ILE A 28 16.60 -2.97 24.57
C ILE A 28 17.34 -4.07 23.81
N VAL A 29 18.05 -4.97 24.50
CA VAL A 29 18.77 -6.07 23.83
C VAL A 29 17.78 -7.04 23.18
N SER A 30 16.68 -7.36 23.86
CA SER A 30 15.64 -8.24 23.31
C SER A 30 14.95 -7.59 22.12
N MET A 31 14.64 -6.28 22.18
CA MET A 31 14.06 -5.53 21.08
C MET A 31 14.98 -5.50 19.85
N ARG A 32 16.26 -5.22 20.03
CA ARG A 32 17.25 -5.26 18.95
C ARG A 32 17.30 -6.62 18.27
N ALA A 33 17.35 -7.69 19.07
CA ALA A 33 17.35 -9.05 18.53
C ALA A 33 16.06 -9.35 17.76
N ALA A 34 14.90 -8.94 18.28
CA ALA A 34 13.63 -9.12 17.60
C ALA A 34 13.55 -8.33 16.28
N VAL A 35 13.98 -7.05 16.28
CA VAL A 35 13.99 -6.20 15.07
C VAL A 35 15.02 -6.69 14.04
N GLU A 36 16.17 -7.22 14.47
CA GLU A 36 17.16 -7.84 13.58
C GLU A 36 16.62 -9.10 12.89
N ASP A 37 15.84 -9.92 13.61
CA ASP A 37 15.25 -11.17 13.09
C ASP A 37 14.06 -10.89 12.14
N ILE A 38 13.40 -9.74 12.29
CA ILE A 38 12.33 -9.31 11.38
C ILE A 38 12.94 -8.88 10.04
N GLY A 39 12.48 -9.45 8.92
CA GLY A 39 12.84 -9.00 7.58
C GLY A 39 12.47 -7.53 7.35
N ASP A 40 13.18 -6.82 6.46
CA ASP A 40 12.97 -5.38 6.22
C ASP A 40 11.53 -5.01 5.86
N ILE A 41 10.83 -5.91 5.18
CA ILE A 41 9.43 -5.71 4.79
C ILE A 41 8.50 -5.84 5.98
N ASN A 42 8.76 -6.78 6.86
CA ASN A 42 7.89 -7.11 7.98
C ASN A 42 8.00 -6.10 9.14
N SER A 43 9.02 -5.23 9.10
CA SER A 43 9.12 -4.10 10.03
C SER A 43 8.26 -2.90 9.61
N ASN A 44 7.78 -2.89 8.36
CA ASN A 44 6.96 -1.81 7.82
C ASN A 44 5.50 -1.89 8.29
N VAL A 45 4.79 -0.77 8.15
CA VAL A 45 3.38 -0.69 8.50
C VAL A 45 2.56 -0.58 7.23
N HIS A 46 1.54 -1.40 7.09
CA HIS A 46 0.58 -1.35 6.01
C HIS A 46 -0.78 -0.90 6.55
N ILE A 47 -1.29 0.19 6.01
CA ILE A 47 -2.62 0.72 6.31
C ILE A 47 -3.49 0.49 5.09
N ASN A 48 -4.65 -0.14 5.28
CA ASN A 48 -5.60 -0.41 4.20
C ASN A 48 -6.98 0.12 4.55
N THR A 49 -7.71 0.63 3.54
CA THR A 49 -9.17 0.80 3.60
C THR A 49 -9.79 0.39 2.26
N SER A 50 -10.92 -0.30 2.32
CA SER A 50 -11.62 -0.83 1.13
C SER A 50 -13.05 -0.29 0.98
N TRP A 51 -13.40 0.77 1.70
CA TRP A 51 -14.77 1.27 1.79
C TRP A 51 -14.93 2.73 1.39
N VAL A 52 -13.84 3.40 1.04
CA VAL A 52 -13.86 4.78 0.58
C VAL A 52 -14.19 4.80 -0.92
N PRO A 53 -15.09 5.67 -1.40
CA PRO A 53 -15.35 5.81 -2.83
C PRO A 53 -14.09 6.18 -3.61
N LEU A 54 -14.00 5.78 -4.87
CA LEU A 54 -12.93 6.22 -5.76
C LEU A 54 -13.22 7.64 -6.22
N ALA A 55 -12.72 8.62 -5.48
CA ALA A 55 -12.84 10.04 -5.84
C ALA A 55 -11.65 10.82 -5.29
N ALA A 56 -11.28 11.92 -5.98
CA ALA A 56 -10.12 12.74 -5.59
C ALA A 56 -10.27 13.33 -4.18
N GLU A 57 -11.46 13.79 -3.82
CA GLU A 57 -11.74 14.39 -2.51
C GLU A 57 -11.63 13.34 -1.40
N ASP A 58 -12.30 12.19 -1.56
CA ASP A 58 -12.29 11.11 -0.58
C ASP A 58 -10.88 10.56 -0.37
N TYR A 59 -10.12 10.34 -1.46
CA TYR A 59 -8.71 9.94 -1.38
C TYR A 59 -7.86 10.99 -0.66
N SER A 60 -8.03 12.27 -1.00
CA SER A 60 -7.25 13.35 -0.39
C SER A 60 -7.48 13.46 1.11
N LEU A 61 -8.74 13.31 1.54
CA LEU A 61 -9.09 13.31 2.97
C LEU A 61 -8.47 12.11 3.70
N ALA A 62 -8.62 10.90 3.15
CA ALA A 62 -8.04 9.69 3.73
C ALA A 62 -6.50 9.77 3.77
N ASN A 63 -5.87 10.21 2.68
CA ASN A 63 -4.42 10.35 2.62
C ASN A 63 -3.90 11.39 3.64
N ALA A 64 -4.58 12.53 3.76
CA ALA A 64 -4.21 13.54 4.77
C ALA A 64 -4.39 13.03 6.19
N ALA A 65 -5.38 12.20 6.45
CA ALA A 65 -5.58 11.56 7.76
C ALA A 65 -4.46 10.56 8.06
N VAL A 66 -4.10 9.69 7.12
CA VAL A 66 -3.00 8.72 7.27
C VAL A 66 -1.67 9.44 7.52
N VAL A 67 -1.34 10.46 6.73
CA VAL A 67 -0.10 11.23 6.90
C VAL A 67 -0.06 11.87 8.29
N ARG A 68 -1.14 12.55 8.70
CA ARG A 68 -1.22 13.19 10.04
C ARG A 68 -1.05 12.18 11.17
N ALA A 69 -1.77 11.06 11.12
CA ALA A 69 -1.71 10.02 12.14
C ALA A 69 -0.31 9.41 12.22
N SER A 70 0.29 9.09 11.07
CA SER A 70 1.64 8.52 10.98
C SER A 70 2.70 9.49 11.53
N GLU A 71 2.66 10.76 11.13
CA GLU A 71 3.59 11.78 11.63
C GLU A 71 3.41 12.01 13.14
N SER A 72 2.17 12.01 13.64
CA SER A 72 1.86 12.24 15.04
C SER A 72 2.30 11.09 15.94
N GLN A 73 2.10 9.84 15.52
CA GLN A 73 2.28 8.66 16.37
C GLN A 73 3.62 7.96 16.12
N LEU A 74 4.07 7.91 14.88
CA LEU A 74 5.30 7.21 14.51
C LEU A 74 6.46 8.15 14.22
N GLY A 75 6.20 9.39 13.80
CA GLY A 75 7.20 10.46 13.63
C GLY A 75 8.43 10.00 12.86
N ASP A 76 9.61 10.16 13.49
CA ASP A 76 10.91 9.85 12.89
C ASP A 76 11.11 8.35 12.58
N LEU A 77 10.24 7.46 13.07
CA LEU A 77 10.31 6.04 12.74
C LEU A 77 10.00 5.77 11.27
N ILE A 78 9.30 6.69 10.58
CA ILE A 78 8.92 6.53 9.18
C ILE A 78 9.93 7.26 8.28
N THR A 79 10.54 6.52 7.37
CA THR A 79 11.53 7.05 6.40
C THR A 79 10.89 7.42 5.07
N ASN A 80 9.83 6.73 4.67
CA ASN A 80 9.13 6.94 3.40
C ASN A 80 7.71 6.40 3.49
N THR A 81 6.84 6.88 2.60
CA THR A 81 5.48 6.38 2.42
C THR A 81 5.21 6.19 0.94
N THR A 82 4.54 5.10 0.59
CA THR A 82 4.03 4.85 -0.77
C THR A 82 2.56 4.54 -0.69
N SER A 83 1.77 5.11 -1.59
CA SER A 83 0.35 4.84 -1.69
C SER A 83 0.00 4.03 -2.93
N LEU A 84 -1.02 3.21 -2.80
CA LEU A 84 -1.64 2.45 -3.89
C LEU A 84 -3.16 2.64 -3.82
N SER A 85 -3.76 2.98 -4.94
CA SER A 85 -5.22 3.08 -5.08
C SER A 85 -5.69 2.07 -6.12
N LYS A 86 -6.72 1.32 -5.79
CA LYS A 86 -7.23 0.24 -6.66
C LYS A 86 -8.73 0.40 -6.88
N SER A 87 -9.15 0.40 -8.15
CA SER A 87 -10.55 0.32 -8.52
C SER A 87 -11.15 -1.06 -8.19
N ARG A 88 -12.46 -1.16 -8.22
CA ARG A 88 -13.12 -2.47 -8.29
C ARG A 88 -12.73 -3.18 -9.56
N GLU A 89 -12.98 -4.50 -9.60
CA GLU A 89 -12.80 -5.30 -10.80
C GLU A 89 -13.75 -4.88 -11.92
N HIS A 90 -13.22 -4.93 -13.14
CA HIS A 90 -13.90 -4.60 -14.37
C HIS A 90 -13.89 -5.82 -15.29
N TRP A 91 -14.91 -5.94 -16.13
CA TRP A 91 -14.84 -6.72 -17.36
C TRP A 91 -14.09 -5.90 -18.42
N TRP A 92 -13.20 -6.52 -19.16
CA TRP A 92 -12.50 -5.84 -20.24
C TRP A 92 -12.65 -6.56 -21.58
N GLY A 93 -12.40 -5.83 -22.67
CA GLY A 93 -12.41 -6.35 -24.02
C GLY A 93 -11.85 -5.33 -25.01
N TRP A 94 -11.59 -5.78 -26.21
CA TRP A 94 -11.08 -4.92 -27.26
C TRP A 94 -12.15 -3.95 -27.76
N LEU A 95 -11.71 -2.79 -28.27
CA LEU A 95 -12.58 -1.85 -28.95
C LEU A 95 -13.30 -2.55 -30.11
N GLY A 96 -14.62 -2.36 -30.20
CA GLY A 96 -15.46 -2.98 -31.23
C GLY A 96 -15.81 -4.48 -31.03
N GLN A 97 -15.33 -5.08 -29.93
CA GLN A 97 -15.70 -6.46 -29.58
C GLN A 97 -16.64 -6.48 -28.36
N SER A 98 -17.48 -7.52 -28.29
CA SER A 98 -18.28 -7.75 -27.09
C SER A 98 -17.37 -8.14 -25.93
N MET A 99 -17.58 -7.52 -24.76
CA MET A 99 -16.87 -7.91 -23.54
C MET A 99 -17.20 -9.35 -23.19
N ARG A 100 -16.16 -10.15 -22.97
CA ARG A 100 -16.33 -11.50 -22.44
C ARG A 100 -16.67 -11.40 -20.96
N ARG A 101 -17.73 -12.06 -20.54
CA ARG A 101 -18.22 -12.03 -19.16
C ARG A 101 -18.27 -13.42 -18.51
N ASP A 102 -17.59 -14.36 -19.13
CA ASP A 102 -17.74 -15.79 -18.88
C ASP A 102 -16.54 -16.46 -18.22
N ASN A 103 -15.40 -15.74 -18.07
CA ASN A 103 -14.23 -16.27 -17.37
C ASN A 103 -13.39 -15.17 -16.69
N ASP A 104 -12.56 -15.59 -15.75
CA ASP A 104 -11.69 -14.70 -14.96
C ASP A 104 -10.59 -14.03 -15.82
N ALA A 105 -10.22 -14.62 -16.97
CA ALA A 105 -9.27 -14.03 -17.92
C ALA A 105 -9.74 -12.70 -18.52
N SER A 106 -11.04 -12.39 -18.38
CA SER A 106 -11.65 -11.15 -18.84
C SER A 106 -11.74 -10.08 -17.73
N LEU A 107 -11.12 -10.31 -16.57
CA LEU A 107 -11.09 -9.35 -15.48
C LEU A 107 -9.91 -8.39 -15.64
N SER A 108 -10.14 -7.14 -15.27
CA SER A 108 -9.14 -6.09 -15.15
C SER A 108 -9.37 -5.23 -13.92
N ALA A 109 -8.36 -4.47 -13.53
CA ALA A 109 -8.48 -3.42 -12.53
C ALA A 109 -7.56 -2.25 -12.88
N PHE A 110 -7.97 -1.05 -12.54
CA PHE A 110 -7.09 0.10 -12.56
C PHE A 110 -6.39 0.22 -11.21
N GLN A 111 -5.09 0.47 -11.25
CA GLN A 111 -4.31 0.73 -10.04
C GLN A 111 -3.42 1.94 -10.28
N TYR A 112 -3.47 2.90 -9.38
CA TYR A 112 -2.48 3.95 -9.29
C TYR A 112 -1.49 3.59 -8.18
N ILE A 113 -0.20 3.56 -8.52
CA ILE A 113 0.89 3.29 -7.59
C ILE A 113 1.81 4.49 -7.61
N GLU A 114 1.97 5.12 -6.47
CA GLU A 114 2.80 6.29 -6.35
C GLU A 114 4.28 5.97 -6.65
N ASN A 115 4.91 6.76 -7.52
CA ASN A 115 6.32 6.65 -7.88
C ASN A 115 6.75 5.33 -8.57
N TYR A 116 5.84 4.46 -9.01
CA TYR A 116 6.23 3.17 -9.62
C TYR A 116 7.20 3.31 -10.79
N THR A 117 7.13 4.41 -11.54
CA THR A 117 7.99 4.67 -12.71
C THR A 117 9.48 4.75 -12.38
N LYS A 118 9.85 4.87 -11.10
CA LYS A 118 11.25 4.84 -10.65
C LYS A 118 11.82 3.41 -10.52
N TYR A 119 10.96 2.39 -10.59
CA TYR A 119 11.27 0.99 -10.28
C TYR A 119 10.92 0.07 -11.46
N VAL A 120 10.74 0.65 -12.65
CA VAL A 120 10.40 -0.11 -13.87
C VAL A 120 11.20 0.39 -15.06
N THR A 121 11.50 -0.52 -15.97
CA THR A 121 11.94 -0.19 -17.33
C THR A 121 10.80 -0.40 -18.31
N PHE A 122 10.47 0.63 -19.09
CA PHE A 122 9.52 0.51 -20.19
C PHE A 122 10.19 -0.24 -21.33
N ILE A 123 9.58 -1.36 -21.75
CA ILE A 123 10.06 -2.22 -22.84
C ILE A 123 9.58 -1.68 -24.18
N GLU A 124 8.32 -1.24 -24.22
CA GLU A 124 7.72 -0.59 -25.39
C GLU A 124 6.95 0.65 -24.93
N GLY A 125 6.95 1.69 -25.77
CA GLY A 125 6.24 2.93 -25.48
C GLY A 125 6.83 3.73 -24.32
N SER A 126 6.00 4.30 -23.47
CA SER A 126 6.39 5.19 -22.38
C SER A 126 5.40 5.12 -21.20
N ALA A 127 5.76 5.80 -20.10
CA ALA A 127 4.83 6.03 -19.00
C ALA A 127 3.58 6.79 -19.50
N PRO A 128 2.39 6.48 -18.93
CA PRO A 128 1.18 7.22 -19.22
C PRO A 128 1.28 8.67 -18.76
N THR A 129 0.59 9.54 -19.47
CA THR A 129 0.45 10.96 -19.14
C THR A 129 -1.01 11.29 -18.82
N ASP A 130 -1.27 12.54 -18.40
CA ASP A 130 -2.66 13.01 -18.21
C ASP A 130 -3.36 13.36 -19.53
N ALA A 131 -2.75 13.01 -20.65
CA ALA A 131 -3.35 13.24 -21.96
C ALA A 131 -4.60 12.36 -22.10
N THR A 132 -5.69 12.98 -22.52
CA THR A 132 -6.91 12.30 -22.92
C THR A 132 -7.12 12.48 -24.41
N SER A 133 -7.67 11.47 -25.06
CA SER A 133 -8.09 11.52 -26.44
C SER A 133 -9.56 11.11 -26.57
N VAL A 134 -10.17 11.37 -27.72
CA VAL A 134 -11.55 10.95 -27.97
C VAL A 134 -11.52 9.91 -29.08
N VAL A 135 -11.94 8.70 -28.77
CA VAL A 135 -12.06 7.57 -29.71
C VAL A 135 -13.51 7.16 -29.79
N GLU A 136 -14.10 7.22 -30.99
CA GLU A 136 -15.52 6.93 -31.23
C GLU A 136 -16.48 7.74 -30.33
N GLY A 137 -16.12 8.98 -30.01
CA GLY A 137 -16.94 9.90 -29.19
C GLY A 137 -16.82 9.71 -27.68
N GLU A 138 -15.97 8.79 -27.21
CA GLU A 138 -15.72 8.54 -25.79
C GLU A 138 -14.32 8.98 -25.38
N THR A 139 -14.18 9.50 -24.18
CA THR A 139 -12.87 9.85 -23.59
C THR A 139 -12.04 8.60 -23.38
N THR A 140 -10.79 8.64 -23.79
CA THR A 140 -9.82 7.57 -23.63
C THR A 140 -8.65 8.07 -22.79
N ILE A 141 -8.29 7.32 -21.76
CA ILE A 141 -7.15 7.59 -20.89
C ILE A 141 -5.93 6.78 -21.30
N GLU A 142 -4.74 7.22 -20.93
CA GLU A 142 -3.51 6.46 -21.11
C GLU A 142 -3.26 5.51 -19.95
N VAL A 143 -2.77 4.29 -20.25
CA VAL A 143 -2.38 3.31 -19.25
C VAL A 143 -1.10 2.59 -19.64
N ALA A 144 -0.36 2.12 -18.63
CA ALA A 144 0.72 1.15 -18.81
C ALA A 144 0.30 -0.23 -18.29
N VAL A 145 0.88 -1.28 -18.87
CA VAL A 145 0.60 -2.68 -18.54
C VAL A 145 1.91 -3.43 -18.36
N GLU A 146 1.97 -4.39 -17.45
CA GLU A 146 3.13 -5.27 -17.33
C GLU A 146 3.38 -6.04 -18.65
N HIS A 147 4.65 -6.05 -19.09
CA HIS A 147 5.03 -6.55 -20.42
C HIS A 147 4.70 -8.03 -20.60
N ASP A 148 5.05 -8.89 -19.65
CA ASP A 148 4.82 -10.34 -19.76
C ASP A 148 3.31 -10.67 -19.76
N ARG A 149 2.51 -9.87 -19.04
CA ARG A 149 1.05 -9.98 -19.07
C ARG A 149 0.48 -9.47 -20.38
N ALA A 150 1.02 -8.40 -20.93
CA ALA A 150 0.64 -7.88 -22.26
C ALA A 150 0.91 -8.91 -23.36
N GLU A 151 2.10 -9.54 -23.38
CA GLU A 151 2.42 -10.62 -24.32
C GLU A 151 1.45 -11.79 -24.21
N LEU A 152 1.18 -12.27 -22.98
CA LEU A 152 0.24 -13.38 -22.75
C LEU A 152 -1.17 -13.09 -23.29
N LEU A 153 -1.65 -11.87 -23.15
CA LEU A 153 -2.97 -11.41 -23.56
C LEU A 153 -2.98 -10.85 -24.99
N GLN A 154 -1.84 -10.82 -25.69
CA GLN A 154 -1.67 -10.24 -27.02
C GLN A 154 -2.05 -8.75 -27.09
N ILE A 155 -1.70 -8.01 -26.04
CA ILE A 155 -1.90 -6.56 -25.93
C ILE A 155 -0.63 -5.87 -26.43
N SER A 156 -0.79 -4.85 -27.29
CA SER A 156 0.29 -4.06 -27.84
C SER A 156 0.12 -2.56 -27.53
N VAL A 157 1.21 -1.81 -27.56
CA VAL A 157 1.16 -0.35 -27.47
C VAL A 157 0.32 0.20 -28.63
N GLY A 158 -0.62 1.09 -28.30
CA GLY A 158 -1.62 1.62 -29.23
C GLY A 158 -2.98 0.92 -29.19
N ASP A 159 -3.08 -0.23 -28.56
CA ASP A 159 -4.37 -0.92 -28.41
C ASP A 159 -5.30 -0.15 -27.47
N VAL A 160 -6.60 -0.16 -27.82
CA VAL A 160 -7.65 0.45 -27.03
C VAL A 160 -8.49 -0.63 -26.36
N ILE A 161 -8.53 -0.55 -25.04
CA ILE A 161 -9.24 -1.49 -24.16
C ILE A 161 -10.50 -0.82 -23.63
N ASN A 162 -11.64 -1.45 -23.80
CA ASN A 162 -12.88 -1.12 -23.11
C ASN A 162 -12.90 -1.83 -21.75
N SER A 163 -13.15 -1.11 -20.69
CA SER A 163 -13.18 -1.62 -19.33
C SER A 163 -14.45 -1.14 -18.62
N GLN A 164 -15.27 -2.07 -18.13
CA GLN A 164 -16.55 -1.78 -17.50
C GLN A 164 -16.60 -2.41 -16.11
N PRO A 165 -16.88 -1.65 -15.04
CA PRO A 165 -17.07 -2.22 -13.72
C PRO A 165 -18.11 -3.35 -13.71
N ILE A 166 -17.87 -4.38 -12.90
CA ILE A 166 -18.80 -5.51 -12.75
C ILE A 166 -20.12 -5.04 -12.15
N ALA A 167 -20.09 -3.97 -11.36
CA ALA A 167 -21.27 -3.39 -10.75
C ALA A 167 -22.24 -2.81 -11.80
N ARG A 168 -23.54 -3.03 -11.58
CA ARG A 168 -24.57 -2.51 -12.49
C ARG A 168 -24.66 -0.99 -12.39
N GLY A 169 -24.83 -0.33 -13.55
CA GLY A 169 -25.04 1.10 -13.64
C GLY A 169 -23.78 1.95 -13.64
N ALA A 170 -22.63 1.34 -13.57
CA ALA A 170 -21.35 2.02 -13.68
C ALA A 170 -20.97 2.28 -15.16
N GLY A 171 -20.16 3.32 -15.37
CA GLY A 171 -19.73 3.77 -16.69
C GLY A 171 -18.69 2.88 -17.35
N LEU A 172 -18.46 3.11 -18.64
CA LEU A 172 -17.38 2.48 -19.41
C LEU A 172 -16.13 3.36 -19.30
N VAL A 173 -14.97 2.74 -19.07
CA VAL A 173 -13.67 3.40 -19.23
C VAL A 173 -13.00 2.88 -20.47
N ARG A 174 -12.51 3.76 -21.33
CA ARG A 174 -11.63 3.41 -22.46
C ARG A 174 -10.20 3.75 -22.10
N ALA A 175 -9.32 2.80 -22.28
CA ALA A 175 -7.90 2.94 -21.98
C ALA A 175 -7.07 2.61 -23.23
N VAL A 176 -6.15 3.51 -23.62
CA VAL A 176 -5.13 3.22 -24.62
C VAL A 176 -3.86 2.77 -23.92
N VAL A 177 -3.31 1.65 -24.33
CA VAL A 177 -2.02 1.17 -23.84
C VAL A 177 -0.90 1.99 -24.48
N VAL A 178 -0.24 2.83 -23.71
CA VAL A 178 0.86 3.68 -24.20
C VAL A 178 2.24 3.13 -23.87
N GLY A 179 2.31 2.18 -22.96
CA GLY A 179 3.58 1.51 -22.63
C GLY A 179 3.39 0.15 -21.99
N THR A 180 4.37 -0.70 -22.23
CA THR A 180 4.54 -1.94 -21.47
C THR A 180 5.84 -1.87 -20.68
N PHE A 181 5.83 -2.40 -19.46
CA PHE A 181 6.96 -2.28 -18.53
C PHE A 181 7.31 -3.61 -17.88
N ARG A 182 8.54 -3.73 -17.42
CA ARG A 182 8.99 -4.76 -16.47
C ARG A 182 9.51 -4.10 -15.20
N GLN A 183 9.34 -4.78 -14.09
CA GLN A 183 9.99 -4.42 -12.83
C GLN A 183 11.52 -4.55 -13.01
N ASP A 184 12.28 -3.55 -12.57
CA ASP A 184 13.75 -3.56 -12.67
C ASP A 184 14.33 -4.67 -11.78
N ASP A 185 13.81 -4.81 -10.57
CA ASP A 185 14.08 -5.92 -9.66
C ASP A 185 12.78 -6.29 -8.90
N PRO A 186 12.18 -7.47 -9.15
CA PRO A 186 10.99 -7.92 -8.41
C PRO A 186 11.23 -8.10 -6.89
N HIS A 187 12.50 -8.21 -6.46
CA HIS A 187 12.88 -8.33 -5.06
C HIS A 187 13.20 -6.98 -4.41
N GLU A 188 13.07 -5.88 -5.15
CA GLU A 188 13.19 -4.54 -4.59
C GLU A 188 12.16 -4.37 -3.45
N PRO A 189 12.53 -3.81 -2.28
CA PRO A 189 11.62 -3.59 -1.16
C PRO A 189 10.31 -2.90 -1.55
N PHE A 190 10.34 -2.01 -2.54
CA PHE A 190 9.17 -1.36 -3.10
C PHE A 190 8.13 -2.38 -3.61
N TRP A 191 8.53 -3.32 -4.50
CA TRP A 191 7.62 -4.31 -5.07
C TRP A 191 7.21 -5.38 -4.05
N MET A 192 8.15 -5.81 -3.23
CA MET A 192 7.87 -6.80 -2.19
C MET A 192 6.88 -6.28 -1.17
N GLN A 193 6.94 -4.98 -0.81
CA GLN A 193 6.00 -4.34 0.10
C GLN A 193 4.59 -4.25 -0.50
N LEU A 194 4.49 -3.92 -1.79
CA LEU A 194 3.21 -3.90 -2.51
C LEU A 194 2.60 -5.30 -2.63
N GLY A 195 3.45 -6.32 -2.74
CA GLY A 195 3.16 -7.75 -2.63
C GLY A 195 1.80 -8.16 -3.21
N GLU A 196 0.99 -8.76 -2.37
CA GLU A 196 -0.35 -9.21 -2.73
C GLU A 196 -1.31 -8.08 -3.13
N SER A 197 -1.12 -6.86 -2.62
CA SER A 197 -1.99 -5.71 -2.97
C SER A 197 -1.86 -5.31 -4.43
N TYR A 198 -0.67 -5.45 -5.03
CA TYR A 198 -0.43 -5.14 -6.44
C TYR A 198 -0.83 -6.29 -7.37
N LEU A 199 -0.43 -7.52 -7.03
CA LEU A 199 -0.63 -8.67 -7.91
C LEU A 199 -1.78 -9.58 -7.47
N ALA A 200 -2.44 -9.29 -6.35
CA ALA A 200 -3.37 -10.23 -5.75
C ALA A 200 -4.45 -10.69 -6.73
N PRO A 201 -4.43 -11.96 -7.09
CA PRO A 201 -5.66 -12.58 -7.53
C PRO A 201 -6.60 -12.54 -6.33
N SER A 202 -7.70 -11.88 -6.47
CA SER A 202 -8.69 -11.76 -5.40
C SER A 202 -9.22 -13.11 -4.88
N ILE A 203 -8.88 -14.22 -5.54
CA ILE A 203 -9.29 -15.57 -5.14
C ILE A 203 -8.25 -16.60 -5.61
N VAL A 204 -7.82 -17.46 -4.70
CA VAL A 204 -6.95 -18.61 -5.00
C VAL A 204 -7.54 -19.46 -6.14
N GLY A 205 -6.77 -19.66 -7.20
CA GLY A 205 -7.12 -20.49 -8.36
C GLY A 205 -7.77 -19.73 -9.53
N ARG A 206 -7.93 -18.41 -9.47
CA ARG A 206 -8.33 -17.57 -10.59
C ARG A 206 -7.12 -17.03 -11.35
N GLU A 207 -7.30 -16.78 -12.65
CA GLU A 207 -6.30 -16.05 -13.42
C GLU A 207 -6.15 -14.62 -12.89
N GLN A 208 -4.92 -14.12 -12.92
CA GLN A 208 -4.67 -12.74 -12.51
C GLN A 208 -5.42 -11.77 -13.44
N PRO A 209 -6.09 -10.75 -12.88
CA PRO A 209 -6.70 -9.72 -13.68
C PRO A 209 -5.63 -8.93 -14.46
N LEU A 210 -6.05 -8.32 -15.57
CA LEU A 210 -5.24 -7.34 -16.28
C LEU A 210 -5.15 -6.07 -15.43
N ILE A 211 -3.96 -5.78 -14.90
CA ILE A 211 -3.71 -4.54 -14.16
C ILE A 211 -3.31 -3.45 -15.14
N MET A 212 -4.05 -2.35 -15.11
CA MET A 212 -3.81 -1.15 -15.92
C MET A 212 -3.40 -0.01 -14.99
N LEU A 213 -2.22 0.56 -15.22
CA LEU A 213 -1.68 1.66 -14.44
C LEU A 213 -1.92 3.00 -15.15
N PRO A 214 -2.92 3.79 -14.72
CA PRO A 214 -3.15 5.17 -15.16
C PRO A 214 -2.26 6.14 -14.41
N THR A 215 -2.32 7.42 -14.78
CA THR A 215 -1.84 8.50 -13.90
C THR A 215 -2.75 8.69 -12.69
N SER A 216 -2.27 9.44 -11.69
CA SER A 216 -3.07 9.87 -10.54
C SER A 216 -4.31 10.65 -10.99
N ASN A 217 -4.13 11.60 -11.90
CA ASN A 217 -5.25 12.41 -12.38
C ASN A 217 -6.32 11.55 -13.06
N SER A 218 -5.94 10.68 -14.02
CA SER A 218 -6.90 9.79 -14.69
C SER A 218 -7.58 8.82 -13.71
N MET A 219 -6.87 8.35 -12.68
CA MET A 219 -7.45 7.47 -11.65
C MET A 219 -8.58 8.16 -10.87
N PHE A 220 -8.34 9.40 -10.44
CA PHE A 220 -9.26 10.12 -9.55
C PHE A 220 -10.24 11.06 -10.28
N THR A 221 -10.20 11.13 -11.60
CA THR A 221 -11.19 11.84 -12.44
C THR A 221 -11.99 10.85 -13.29
N GLU A 222 -11.46 10.44 -14.43
CA GLU A 222 -12.21 9.67 -15.44
C GLU A 222 -12.61 8.28 -14.93
N ILE A 223 -11.70 7.57 -14.27
CA ILE A 223 -12.00 6.25 -13.70
C ILE A 223 -12.95 6.39 -12.51
N ALA A 224 -12.74 7.41 -11.66
CA ALA A 224 -13.60 7.68 -10.53
C ALA A 224 -15.03 8.01 -10.97
N GLU A 225 -15.21 8.81 -12.03
CA GLU A 225 -16.52 9.14 -12.59
C GLU A 225 -17.24 7.87 -13.08
N ALA A 226 -16.54 7.01 -13.82
CA ALA A 226 -17.09 5.74 -14.30
C ALA A 226 -17.43 4.76 -13.16
N ASN A 227 -16.77 4.87 -12.01
CA ASN A 227 -16.97 4.08 -10.81
C ASN A 227 -17.76 4.80 -9.72
N ALA A 228 -18.49 5.87 -10.06
CA ALA A 228 -19.15 6.73 -9.09
C ALA A 228 -19.98 5.94 -8.05
N GLY A 229 -19.68 6.15 -6.78
CA GLY A 229 -20.33 5.47 -5.64
C GLY A 229 -19.88 4.03 -5.41
N LEU A 230 -18.94 3.47 -6.18
CA LEU A 230 -18.33 2.18 -5.88
C LEU A 230 -17.17 2.37 -4.90
N PRO A 231 -17.03 1.48 -3.89
CA PRO A 231 -15.89 1.54 -2.98
C PRO A 231 -14.61 1.14 -3.72
N ALA A 232 -13.52 1.86 -3.42
CA ALA A 232 -12.17 1.53 -3.83
C ALA A 232 -11.39 0.87 -2.69
N SER A 233 -10.20 0.35 -2.96
CA SER A 233 -9.21 -0.01 -1.98
C SER A 233 -8.07 1.00 -2.04
N TYR A 234 -7.65 1.48 -0.88
CA TYR A 234 -6.49 2.32 -0.71
C TYR A 234 -5.55 1.67 0.27
N ASP A 235 -4.28 1.64 -0.10
CA ASP A 235 -3.21 1.07 0.69
C ASP A 235 -2.12 2.12 0.87
N TRP A 236 -1.60 2.25 2.09
CA TRP A 236 -0.42 3.05 2.42
C TRP A 236 0.61 2.15 3.07
N PHE A 237 1.81 2.18 2.54
CA PHE A 237 2.96 1.44 3.04
C PHE A 237 3.93 2.42 3.66
N LEU A 238 4.09 2.35 4.98
CA LEU A 238 4.99 3.18 5.75
C LEU A 238 6.29 2.42 5.97
N TYR A 239 7.36 2.89 5.39
CA TYR A 239 8.69 2.29 5.52
C TYR A 239 9.34 2.76 6.80
N THR A 240 9.75 1.84 7.65
CA THR A 240 10.30 2.14 8.97
C THR A 240 11.82 2.11 8.98
N ASP A 241 12.42 2.87 9.90
CA ASP A 241 13.84 2.79 10.23
C ASP A 241 14.06 1.74 11.34
N LYS A 242 14.64 0.60 10.98
CA LYS A 242 14.93 -0.49 11.92
C LYS A 242 15.84 -0.09 13.07
N GLN A 243 16.78 0.83 12.85
CA GLN A 243 17.68 1.26 13.91
C GLN A 243 16.93 2.07 14.95
N LEU A 244 16.06 2.98 14.50
CA LEU A 244 15.21 3.75 15.38
C LEU A 244 14.16 2.88 16.09
N LEU A 245 13.59 1.88 15.41
CA LEU A 245 12.71 0.88 16.04
C LEU A 245 13.42 0.12 17.16
N ALA A 246 14.65 -0.33 16.92
CA ALA A 246 15.44 -1.08 17.88
C ALA A 246 15.85 -0.29 19.14
N ASP A 247 15.75 1.04 19.11
CA ASP A 247 16.03 1.92 20.25
C ASP A 247 14.77 2.25 21.07
N LYS A 248 13.58 1.79 20.63
CA LYS A 248 12.31 1.95 21.37
C LYS A 248 12.08 0.79 22.33
N SER A 249 11.29 1.03 23.37
CA SER A 249 10.74 -0.03 24.21
C SER A 249 9.45 -0.60 23.56
N VAL A 250 9.09 -1.82 23.94
CA VAL A 250 7.84 -2.48 23.50
C VAL A 250 6.65 -1.59 23.82
N SER A 251 6.56 -1.07 25.04
CA SER A 251 5.45 -0.23 25.48
C SER A 251 5.36 1.12 24.75
N GLU A 252 6.48 1.68 24.29
CA GLU A 252 6.47 2.89 23.45
C GLU A 252 5.90 2.59 22.07
N LEU A 253 6.27 1.45 21.47
CA LEU A 253 5.75 1.03 20.16
C LEU A 253 4.27 0.66 20.26
N GLU A 254 3.85 -0.15 21.23
CA GLU A 254 2.43 -0.47 21.46
C GLU A 254 1.60 0.80 21.58
N SER A 255 2.02 1.75 22.42
CA SER A 255 1.31 3.02 22.59
C SER A 255 1.24 3.84 21.29
N ALA A 256 2.30 3.82 20.49
CA ALA A 256 2.34 4.51 19.20
C ALA A 256 1.39 3.87 18.19
N PHE A 257 1.34 2.54 18.12
CA PHE A 257 0.42 1.82 17.23
C PHE A 257 -1.03 1.93 17.67
N ASP A 258 -1.33 1.82 18.97
CA ASP A 258 -2.68 2.04 19.51
C ASP A 258 -3.16 3.48 19.23
N GLY A 259 -2.27 4.45 19.35
CA GLY A 259 -2.53 5.83 19.00
C GLY A 259 -2.80 6.03 17.51
N LEU A 260 -2.02 5.36 16.65
CA LEU A 260 -2.21 5.37 15.19
C LEU A 260 -3.58 4.79 14.81
N GLU A 261 -3.91 3.60 15.31
CA GLU A 261 -5.21 2.95 15.06
C GLU A 261 -6.37 3.83 15.53
N SER A 262 -6.32 4.32 16.76
CA SER A 262 -7.38 5.17 17.32
C SER A 262 -7.60 6.44 16.51
N GLN A 263 -6.53 7.09 16.05
CA GLN A 263 -6.64 8.32 15.25
C GLN A 263 -7.16 8.02 13.84
N LEU A 264 -6.76 6.88 13.25
CA LEU A 264 -7.28 6.46 11.94
C LEU A 264 -8.75 6.07 11.99
N GLU A 265 -9.21 5.40 13.05
CA GLU A 265 -10.62 5.04 13.23
C GLU A 265 -11.55 6.26 13.29
N GLU A 266 -11.06 7.40 13.76
CA GLU A 266 -11.81 8.66 13.78
C GLU A 266 -11.92 9.31 12.40
N ASP A 267 -10.87 9.23 11.58
CA ASP A 267 -10.70 10.03 10.36
C ASP A 267 -10.89 9.23 9.06
N VAL A 268 -10.75 7.91 9.08
CA VAL A 268 -10.79 7.02 7.91
C VAL A 268 -11.87 5.96 8.07
N ALA A 269 -12.61 5.69 7.01
CA ALA A 269 -13.65 4.66 7.03
C ALA A 269 -13.05 3.26 7.09
N ARG A 270 -13.22 2.57 8.22
CA ARG A 270 -12.79 1.18 8.46
C ARG A 270 -11.33 0.93 8.07
N PRO A 271 -10.39 1.65 8.66
CA PRO A 271 -8.98 1.40 8.43
C PRO A 271 -8.56 0.06 9.03
N PHE A 272 -7.62 -0.60 8.38
CA PHE A 272 -6.90 -1.75 8.92
C PHE A 272 -5.43 -1.41 8.97
N VAL A 273 -4.84 -1.50 10.15
CA VAL A 273 -3.39 -1.38 10.33
C VAL A 273 -2.82 -2.79 10.45
N ILE A 274 -1.88 -3.12 9.59
CA ILE A 274 -1.24 -4.42 9.53
C ILE A 274 0.26 -4.21 9.78
N THR A 275 0.78 -4.84 10.81
CA THR A 275 2.22 -4.90 11.06
C THR A 275 2.56 -6.25 11.68
N GLU A 276 3.69 -6.82 11.31
CA GLU A 276 4.23 -8.03 11.96
C GLU A 276 5.15 -7.68 13.14
N LEU A 277 5.37 -6.40 13.38
CA LEU A 277 6.29 -5.94 14.43
C LEU A 277 5.76 -6.28 15.83
N ILE A 278 4.52 -5.92 16.14
CA ILE A 278 3.93 -6.09 17.48
C ILE A 278 3.86 -7.57 17.91
N PRO A 279 3.31 -8.50 17.12
CA PRO A 279 3.22 -9.91 17.53
C PRO A 279 4.57 -10.60 17.76
N ARG A 280 5.67 -10.01 17.31
CA ARG A 280 7.01 -10.60 17.44
C ARG A 280 7.81 -10.05 18.60
N ILE A 281 7.40 -8.92 19.15
CA ILE A 281 8.07 -8.26 20.28
C ILE A 281 7.39 -8.54 21.64
N GLU A 282 6.17 -9.07 21.64
CA GLU A 282 5.50 -9.62 22.83
C GLU A 282 6.10 -10.98 23.21
#